data_a4a442a9e529383b41c47dc14bd9481c
#
_entry.id   a4a442a9e529383b41c47dc14bd9481c
#
_cell.length_a   1.000
_cell.length_b   1.000
_cell.length_c   1.000
_cell.angle_alpha   90.00
_cell.angle_beta   90.00
_cell.angle_gamma   90.00
#
_symmetry.space_group_name_H-M   'P 1'
#
loop_
_entity.id
_entity.type
_entity.pdbx_description
1 polymer ?
#
loop_
_entity_poly.entity_id
_entity_poly.type
_entity_poly.pdbx_seq_one_letter_code
_entity_poly.pdbx_strand_id
1 'polypeptide(L)'
;MHKRILQLAVPSIISNITVPLLGLVDVAIVGHIGDASYIGAIAVGSMLFNVIYWLFGFLRMGTSGMTSQALGRRDFAEVMRLLVRSLSIGVGIGLVFFVLQRWIIGCGLWAMSPEADVVELARRYCYVCIWGAPAVLGLYGFTGWYIGMQNTRIPMVVSVSQNIVNIIASLLLVFVCHLTVEGVALGTVIAQWWGFLMAVVLHRIYYHRLDKYDFKEHLFAIEPLKRFFSLNRDIFLRTVCLVAVNLFFTAAGSRESTNVLAVNTLLMTLFTIFSYFMDGFAYAAEALAGKYYGAGNRAAFQEMVRSVFLFGIVVAVAFTLLYIIGGERFLGLLTSDRQVIAASGEYFWWAVLIPLAGMSAFVFDGIFVGITQSKSMLASTAIASASFFLLFWGLHGWMGNHALWLAFIIYLVLRGAVLYIRYQVLRS
;
A
#
# COMPACT_ATOMS: atom_id res chain seq x y z
N MET A 1 -16.96 0.00 20.90
CA MET A 1 -15.80 -0.29 20.02
C MET A 1 -16.15 -0.16 18.54
N HIS A 2 -17.21 -0.81 18.04
CA HIS A 2 -17.60 -0.86 16.63
C HIS A 2 -17.66 0.49 15.90
N LYS A 3 -18.32 1.50 16.50
CA LYS A 3 -18.41 2.85 15.91
C LYS A 3 -17.03 3.48 15.65
N ARG A 4 -16.08 3.30 16.56
CA ARG A 4 -14.71 3.84 16.41
C ARG A 4 -13.96 3.14 15.28
N ILE A 5 -14.10 1.82 15.16
CA ILE A 5 -13.48 1.05 14.06
C ILE A 5 -14.00 1.56 12.73
N LEU A 6 -15.32 1.67 12.56
CA LEU A 6 -15.92 2.15 11.30
C LEU A 6 -15.54 3.61 11.00
N GLN A 7 -15.47 4.48 12.00
CA GLN A 7 -15.02 5.86 11.81
C GLN A 7 -13.59 5.99 11.28
N LEU A 8 -12.74 4.99 11.54
CA LEU A 8 -11.36 4.94 11.04
C LEU A 8 -11.27 4.14 9.73
N ALA A 9 -11.98 3.01 9.64
CA ALA A 9 -11.91 2.13 8.48
C ALA A 9 -12.55 2.74 7.23
N VAL A 10 -13.75 3.31 7.34
CA VAL A 10 -14.49 3.82 6.17
C VAL A 10 -13.73 4.92 5.42
N PRO A 11 -13.19 5.98 6.06
CA PRO A 11 -12.38 6.95 5.34
C PRO A 11 -11.13 6.34 4.70
N SER A 12 -10.50 5.35 5.36
CA SER A 12 -9.33 4.66 4.81
C SER A 12 -9.67 3.83 3.57
N ILE A 13 -10.82 3.13 3.58
CA ILE A 13 -11.33 2.39 2.42
C ILE A 13 -11.57 3.35 1.25
N ILE A 14 -12.24 4.48 1.48
CA ILE A 14 -12.48 5.50 0.44
C ILE A 14 -11.15 5.98 -0.15
N SER A 15 -10.16 6.29 0.71
CA SER A 15 -8.83 6.70 0.26
C SER A 15 -8.18 5.62 -0.63
N ASN A 16 -8.23 4.36 -0.24
CA ASN A 16 -7.60 3.26 -0.98
C ASN A 16 -8.27 3.01 -2.33
N ILE A 17 -9.59 3.10 -2.42
CA ILE A 17 -10.34 2.88 -3.66
C ILE A 17 -10.09 4.01 -4.69
N THR A 18 -9.76 5.21 -4.25
CA THR A 18 -9.49 6.33 -5.18
C THR A 18 -8.16 6.18 -5.93
N VAL A 19 -7.20 5.42 -5.40
CA VAL A 19 -5.88 5.23 -6.03
C VAL A 19 -5.95 4.56 -7.40
N PRO A 20 -6.62 3.39 -7.59
CA PRO A 20 -6.71 2.76 -8.90
C PRO A 20 -7.54 3.57 -9.91
N LEU A 21 -8.50 4.39 -9.44
CA LEU A 21 -9.26 5.28 -10.32
C LEU A 21 -8.36 6.30 -11.00
N LEU A 22 -7.33 6.79 -10.30
CA LEU A 22 -6.35 7.71 -10.86
C LEU A 22 -5.60 7.09 -12.04
N GLY A 23 -5.10 5.86 -11.88
CA GLY A 23 -4.39 5.15 -12.95
C GLY A 23 -5.27 4.94 -14.20
N LEU A 24 -6.56 4.66 -14.03
CA LEU A 24 -7.50 4.55 -15.13
C LEU A 24 -7.71 5.87 -15.87
N VAL A 25 -7.78 6.98 -15.16
CA VAL A 25 -7.92 8.31 -15.76
C VAL A 25 -6.66 8.70 -16.51
N ASP A 26 -5.47 8.45 -15.96
CA ASP A 26 -4.19 8.74 -16.63
C ASP A 26 -4.08 7.96 -17.95
N VAL A 27 -4.43 6.66 -17.95
CA VAL A 27 -4.47 5.85 -19.18
C VAL A 27 -5.51 6.37 -20.17
N ALA A 28 -6.69 6.78 -19.70
CA ALA A 28 -7.73 7.35 -20.56
C ALA A 28 -7.29 8.66 -21.22
N ILE A 29 -6.63 9.57 -20.45
CA ILE A 29 -6.09 10.83 -20.98
C ILE A 29 -5.10 10.55 -22.11
N VAL A 30 -4.18 9.61 -21.89
CA VAL A 30 -3.11 9.29 -22.86
C VAL A 30 -3.65 8.52 -24.05
N GLY A 31 -4.64 7.66 -23.85
CA GLY A 31 -5.30 6.94 -24.93
C GLY A 31 -5.94 7.84 -25.99
N HIS A 32 -6.25 9.10 -25.65
CA HIS A 32 -6.76 10.10 -26.59
C HIS A 32 -5.66 10.89 -27.34
N ILE A 33 -4.39 10.73 -26.97
CA ILE A 33 -3.25 11.38 -27.65
C ILE A 33 -2.83 10.61 -28.91
N GLY A 34 -3.24 9.35 -29.04
CA GLY A 34 -3.21 8.61 -30.31
C GLY A 34 -1.97 7.75 -30.58
N ASP A 35 -0.96 7.69 -29.69
CA ASP A 35 0.21 6.84 -29.85
C ASP A 35 0.33 5.81 -28.72
N ALA A 36 0.39 4.53 -29.07
CA ALA A 36 0.52 3.43 -28.13
C ALA A 36 1.83 3.49 -27.31
N SER A 37 2.88 4.09 -27.86
CA SER A 37 4.17 4.25 -27.17
C SER A 37 4.06 5.17 -25.94
N TYR A 38 3.18 6.17 -25.96
CA TYR A 38 2.92 7.02 -24.80
C TYR A 38 2.26 6.26 -23.64
N ILE A 39 1.30 5.38 -23.96
CA ILE A 39 0.65 4.51 -22.95
C ILE A 39 1.68 3.59 -22.32
N GLY A 40 2.53 2.97 -23.17
CA GLY A 40 3.62 2.11 -22.72
C GLY A 40 4.61 2.84 -21.80
N ALA A 41 5.00 4.06 -22.17
CA ALA A 41 5.94 4.87 -21.38
C ALA A 41 5.41 5.24 -20.00
N ILE A 42 4.14 5.65 -19.91
CA ILE A 42 3.50 5.97 -18.61
C ILE A 42 3.31 4.70 -17.79
N ALA A 43 2.90 3.59 -18.37
CA ALA A 43 2.76 2.32 -17.68
C ALA A 43 4.08 1.87 -17.04
N VAL A 44 5.18 1.90 -17.79
CA VAL A 44 6.54 1.55 -17.33
C VAL A 44 6.99 2.52 -16.22
N GLY A 45 6.88 3.82 -16.43
CA GLY A 45 7.30 4.82 -15.46
C GLY A 45 6.48 4.77 -14.17
N SER A 46 5.15 4.65 -14.27
CA SER A 46 4.28 4.52 -13.11
C SER A 46 4.54 3.24 -12.33
N MET A 47 4.78 2.11 -13.00
CA MET A 47 5.13 0.85 -12.35
C MET A 47 6.44 0.99 -11.56
N LEU A 48 7.46 1.63 -12.12
CA LEU A 48 8.73 1.87 -11.44
C LEU A 48 8.53 2.64 -10.14
N PHE A 49 7.83 3.77 -10.19
CA PHE A 49 7.57 4.58 -8.99
C PHE A 49 6.64 3.89 -8.00
N ASN A 50 5.63 3.14 -8.46
CA ASN A 50 4.75 2.38 -7.57
C ASN A 50 5.55 1.36 -6.75
N VAL A 51 6.48 0.62 -7.37
CA VAL A 51 7.33 -0.34 -6.65
C VAL A 51 8.22 0.38 -5.65
N ILE A 52 8.88 1.48 -6.07
CA ILE A 52 9.74 2.28 -5.19
C ILE A 52 8.92 2.79 -4.00
N TYR A 53 7.81 3.48 -4.22
CA TYR A 53 7.01 4.04 -3.14
C TYR A 53 6.40 2.97 -2.23
N TRP A 54 6.03 1.81 -2.77
CA TRP A 54 5.57 0.69 -1.95
C TRP A 54 6.65 0.21 -0.98
N LEU A 55 7.91 0.09 -1.45
CA LEU A 55 9.03 -0.25 -0.58
C LEU A 55 9.22 0.76 0.56
N PHE A 56 8.97 2.04 0.31
CA PHE A 56 9.06 3.10 1.33
C PHE A 56 7.79 3.30 2.17
N GLY A 57 6.76 2.50 1.96
CA GLY A 57 5.53 2.48 2.78
C GLY A 57 5.77 2.24 4.27
N PHE A 58 6.95 1.73 4.64
CA PHE A 58 7.37 1.58 6.03
C PHE A 58 7.37 2.92 6.80
N LEU A 59 7.64 4.05 6.13
CA LEU A 59 7.59 5.37 6.75
C LEU A 59 6.20 5.67 7.32
N ARG A 60 5.14 5.33 6.58
CA ARG A 60 3.76 5.47 7.04
C ARG A 60 3.46 4.53 8.21
N MET A 61 3.77 3.24 8.03
CA MET A 61 3.44 2.20 9.02
C MET A 61 4.19 2.40 10.33
N GLY A 62 5.50 2.63 10.27
CA GLY A 62 6.32 2.87 11.46
C GLY A 62 5.91 4.13 12.23
N THR A 63 5.63 5.21 11.50
CA THR A 63 5.17 6.46 12.11
C THR A 63 3.81 6.29 12.78
N SER A 64 2.85 5.60 12.15
CA SER A 64 1.53 5.39 12.71
C SER A 64 1.56 4.53 13.98
N GLY A 65 2.27 3.41 13.98
CA GLY A 65 2.39 2.54 15.15
C GLY A 65 3.03 3.26 16.35
N MET A 66 4.13 3.98 16.12
CA MET A 66 4.80 4.72 17.21
C MET A 66 3.95 5.90 17.72
N THR A 67 3.31 6.65 16.82
CA THR A 67 2.45 7.79 17.17
C THR A 67 1.23 7.34 17.97
N SER A 68 0.57 6.25 17.57
CA SER A 68 -0.60 5.74 18.28
C SER A 68 -0.26 5.28 19.71
N GLN A 69 0.92 4.68 19.91
CA GLN A 69 1.40 4.33 21.26
C GLN A 69 1.73 5.56 22.11
N ALA A 70 2.43 6.55 21.53
CA ALA A 70 2.72 7.80 22.22
C ALA A 70 1.43 8.54 22.63
N LEU A 71 0.43 8.55 21.74
CA LEU A 71 -0.90 9.07 22.03
C LEU A 71 -1.57 8.30 23.18
N GLY A 72 -1.46 6.97 23.19
CA GLY A 72 -1.97 6.12 24.27
C GLY A 72 -1.35 6.44 25.63
N ARG A 73 -0.05 6.70 25.67
CA ARG A 73 0.69 7.16 26.87
C ARG A 73 0.44 8.62 27.23
N ARG A 74 -0.25 9.39 26.37
CA ARG A 74 -0.45 10.85 26.49
C ARG A 74 0.87 11.64 26.41
N ASP A 75 1.88 11.09 25.75
CA ASP A 75 3.16 11.76 25.51
C ASP A 75 3.07 12.60 24.23
N PHE A 76 2.51 13.80 24.36
CA PHE A 76 2.31 14.69 23.21
C PHE A 76 3.61 15.29 22.67
N ALA A 77 4.65 15.39 23.49
CA ALA A 77 5.96 15.81 23.01
C ALA A 77 6.54 14.74 22.06
N GLU A 78 6.47 13.46 22.42
CA GLU A 78 6.91 12.37 21.55
C GLU A 78 6.03 12.25 20.29
N VAL A 79 4.72 12.50 20.38
CA VAL A 79 3.82 12.57 19.21
C VAL A 79 4.32 13.57 18.21
N MET A 80 4.74 14.77 18.65
CA MET A 80 5.28 15.81 17.76
C MET A 80 6.69 15.47 17.25
N ARG A 81 7.56 14.90 18.10
CA ARG A 81 8.90 14.43 17.68
C ARG A 81 8.80 13.39 16.56
N LEU A 82 7.86 12.46 16.65
CA LEU A 82 7.63 11.43 15.63
C LEU A 82 7.20 12.04 14.29
N LEU A 83 6.34 13.06 14.29
CA LEU A 83 6.00 13.78 13.08
C LEU A 83 7.24 14.41 12.44
N VAL A 84 7.99 15.20 13.20
CA VAL A 84 9.15 15.93 12.67
C VAL A 84 10.23 14.96 12.19
N ARG A 85 10.50 13.86 12.94
CA ARG A 85 11.44 12.82 12.52
C ARG A 85 11.03 12.15 11.22
N SER A 86 9.77 11.73 11.12
CA SER A 86 9.27 11.04 9.91
C SER A 86 9.27 11.96 8.69
N LEU A 87 8.92 13.24 8.86
CA LEU A 87 8.99 14.25 7.79
C LEU A 87 10.43 14.50 7.36
N SER A 88 11.35 14.72 8.32
CA SER A 88 12.77 14.97 8.02
C SER A 88 13.40 13.79 7.27
N ILE A 89 13.09 12.56 7.69
CA ILE A 89 13.59 11.35 7.05
C ILE A 89 12.95 11.16 5.68
N GLY A 90 11.61 11.29 5.57
CA GLY A 90 10.89 11.09 4.31
C GLY A 90 11.32 12.12 3.24
N VAL A 91 11.31 13.39 3.57
CA VAL A 91 11.77 14.46 2.65
C VAL A 91 13.25 14.29 2.33
N GLY A 92 14.08 13.94 3.33
CA GLY A 92 15.51 13.70 3.13
C GLY A 92 15.78 12.55 2.15
N ILE A 93 15.07 11.43 2.26
CA ILE A 93 15.18 10.31 1.31
C ILE A 93 14.71 10.76 -0.08
N GLY A 94 13.62 11.53 -0.17
CA GLY A 94 13.13 12.08 -1.44
C GLY A 94 14.15 12.98 -2.12
N LEU A 95 14.88 13.80 -1.37
CA LEU A 95 15.99 14.61 -1.88
C LEU A 95 17.17 13.75 -2.36
N VAL A 96 17.49 12.67 -1.63
CA VAL A 96 18.51 11.68 -2.07
C VAL A 96 18.08 11.04 -3.39
N PHE A 97 16.79 10.71 -3.57
CA PHE A 97 16.29 10.20 -4.86
C PHE A 97 16.50 11.20 -5.98
N PHE A 98 16.28 12.46 -5.72
CA PHE A 98 16.53 13.52 -6.70
C PHE A 98 18.02 13.58 -7.09
N VAL A 99 18.94 13.50 -6.15
CA VAL A 99 20.38 13.48 -6.42
C VAL A 99 20.79 12.22 -7.20
N LEU A 100 20.22 11.07 -6.84
CA LEU A 100 20.53 9.77 -7.46
C LEU A 100 19.64 9.43 -8.66
N GLN A 101 18.85 10.37 -9.18
CA GLN A 101 17.82 10.13 -10.21
C GLN A 101 18.35 9.36 -11.42
N ARG A 102 19.56 9.69 -11.91
CA ARG A 102 20.16 9.03 -13.07
C ARG A 102 20.36 7.52 -12.85
N TRP A 103 20.83 7.17 -11.66
CA TRP A 103 21.07 5.77 -11.27
C TRP A 103 19.76 5.02 -11.05
N ILE A 104 18.82 5.61 -10.32
CA ILE A 104 17.52 5.00 -10.01
C ILE A 104 16.73 4.74 -11.30
N ILE A 105 16.60 5.74 -12.16
CA ILE A 105 15.86 5.63 -13.42
C ILE A 105 16.58 4.68 -14.37
N GLY A 106 17.91 4.79 -14.50
CA GLY A 106 18.70 3.92 -15.35
C GLY A 106 18.60 2.44 -14.95
N CYS A 107 18.79 2.11 -13.68
CA CYS A 107 18.66 0.75 -13.17
C CYS A 107 17.21 0.24 -13.29
N GLY A 108 16.23 1.08 -13.01
CA GLY A 108 14.82 0.72 -13.12
C GLY A 108 14.41 0.37 -14.53
N LEU A 109 14.74 1.20 -15.51
CA LEU A 109 14.45 0.95 -16.94
C LEU A 109 15.24 -0.26 -17.46
N TRP A 110 16.48 -0.44 -17.05
CA TRP A 110 17.25 -1.63 -17.39
C TRP A 110 16.59 -2.91 -16.88
N ALA A 111 16.14 -2.91 -15.62
CA ALA A 111 15.48 -4.07 -15.01
C ALA A 111 14.13 -4.41 -15.67
N MET A 112 13.40 -3.40 -16.12
CA MET A 112 12.10 -3.58 -16.79
C MET A 112 12.22 -3.91 -18.27
N SER A 113 13.36 -3.61 -18.91
CA SER A 113 13.67 -3.90 -20.32
C SER A 113 12.53 -3.54 -21.29
N PRO A 114 11.99 -2.30 -21.28
CA PRO A 114 10.93 -1.93 -22.20
C PRO A 114 11.44 -1.85 -23.65
N GLU A 115 10.50 -1.85 -24.62
CA GLU A 115 10.81 -1.70 -26.03
C GLU A 115 11.56 -0.38 -26.33
N ALA A 116 12.40 -0.37 -27.37
CA ALA A 116 13.28 0.76 -27.69
C ALA A 116 12.53 2.09 -27.84
N ASP A 117 11.36 2.07 -28.48
CA ASP A 117 10.52 3.27 -28.72
C ASP A 117 9.90 3.82 -27.44
N VAL A 118 9.75 2.98 -26.42
CA VAL A 118 9.17 3.33 -25.11
C VAL A 118 10.23 3.85 -24.14
N VAL A 119 11.48 3.38 -24.23
CA VAL A 119 12.55 3.69 -23.26
C VAL A 119 12.74 5.19 -23.06
N GLU A 120 12.88 5.94 -24.17
CA GLU A 120 13.19 7.37 -24.10
C GLU A 120 12.02 8.17 -23.53
N LEU A 121 10.78 7.82 -23.92
CA LEU A 121 9.57 8.46 -23.40
C LEU A 121 9.38 8.14 -21.91
N ALA A 122 9.59 6.86 -21.51
CA ALA A 122 9.56 6.45 -20.11
C ALA A 122 10.62 7.16 -19.27
N ARG A 123 11.81 7.38 -19.85
CA ARG A 123 12.89 8.12 -19.21
C ARG A 123 12.48 9.57 -18.93
N ARG A 124 11.92 10.26 -19.93
CA ARG A 124 11.41 11.64 -19.77
C ARG A 124 10.32 11.71 -18.70
N TYR A 125 9.36 10.79 -18.73
CA TYR A 125 8.32 10.67 -17.71
C TYR A 125 8.93 10.55 -16.29
N CYS A 126 9.89 9.63 -16.12
CA CYS A 126 10.53 9.38 -14.83
C CYS A 126 11.35 10.58 -14.33
N TYR A 127 12.05 11.30 -15.20
CA TYR A 127 12.79 12.51 -14.80
C TYR A 127 11.89 13.64 -14.31
N VAL A 128 10.65 13.69 -14.79
CA VAL A 128 9.66 14.64 -14.27
C VAL A 128 9.09 14.12 -12.95
N CYS A 129 8.64 12.87 -12.89
CA CYS A 129 7.99 12.29 -11.70
C CYS A 129 8.89 12.27 -10.45
N ILE A 130 10.22 12.17 -10.60
CA ILE A 130 11.15 12.11 -9.47
C ILE A 130 11.10 13.39 -8.60
N TRP A 131 10.70 14.53 -9.17
CA TRP A 131 10.52 15.80 -8.45
C TRP A 131 9.40 15.73 -7.40
N GLY A 132 8.50 14.77 -7.52
CA GLY A 132 7.47 14.51 -6.54
C GLY A 132 7.91 13.65 -5.36
N ALA A 133 9.06 12.99 -5.43
CA ALA A 133 9.49 12.04 -4.41
C ALA A 133 9.58 12.64 -2.99
N PRO A 134 10.13 13.85 -2.76
CA PRO A 134 10.13 14.44 -1.44
C PRO A 134 8.72 14.69 -0.88
N ALA A 135 7.79 15.10 -1.74
CA ALA A 135 6.40 15.31 -1.36
C ALA A 135 5.69 14.01 -1.00
N VAL A 136 5.87 12.94 -1.79
CA VAL A 136 5.26 11.63 -1.54
C VAL A 136 5.77 11.02 -0.24
N LEU A 137 7.09 10.99 -0.05
CA LEU A 137 7.69 10.39 1.15
C LEU A 137 7.43 11.23 2.41
N GLY A 138 7.37 12.55 2.28
CA GLY A 138 6.93 13.43 3.35
C GLY A 138 5.45 13.21 3.69
N LEU A 139 4.60 13.03 2.68
CA LEU A 139 3.17 12.73 2.87
C LEU A 139 2.95 11.38 3.57
N TYR A 140 3.82 10.38 3.36
CA TYR A 140 3.78 9.14 4.14
C TYR A 140 3.96 9.38 5.64
N GLY A 141 4.88 10.29 6.01
CA GLY A 141 5.06 10.71 7.40
C GLY A 141 3.79 11.33 7.99
N PHE A 142 3.17 12.27 7.27
CA PHE A 142 1.89 12.87 7.69
C PHE A 142 0.77 11.85 7.78
N THR A 143 0.59 11.02 6.76
CA THR A 143 -0.48 10.02 6.71
C THR A 143 -0.34 9.04 7.87
N GLY A 144 0.87 8.52 8.12
CA GLY A 144 1.14 7.66 9.28
C GLY A 144 0.82 8.37 10.60
N TRP A 145 1.26 9.61 10.74
CA TRP A 145 1.00 10.39 11.94
C TRP A 145 -0.50 10.65 12.17
N TYR A 146 -1.25 11.03 11.13
CA TYR A 146 -2.71 11.22 11.26
C TYR A 146 -3.45 9.95 11.63
N ILE A 147 -3.08 8.80 11.04
CA ILE A 147 -3.65 7.50 11.41
C ILE A 147 -3.35 7.22 12.89
N GLY A 148 -2.10 7.42 13.32
CA GLY A 148 -1.70 7.27 14.73
C GLY A 148 -2.45 8.19 15.68
N MET A 149 -2.80 9.40 15.22
CA MET A 149 -3.65 10.38 15.95
C MET A 149 -5.14 10.03 15.93
N GLN A 150 -5.52 8.87 15.42
CA GLN A 150 -6.92 8.42 15.32
C GLN A 150 -7.75 9.26 14.32
N ASN A 151 -7.13 9.84 13.32
CA ASN A 151 -7.79 10.69 12.35
C ASN A 151 -7.48 10.25 10.91
N THR A 152 -8.29 9.36 10.37
CA THR A 152 -8.20 8.89 8.99
C THR A 152 -8.95 9.76 7.99
N ARG A 153 -9.74 10.74 8.47
CA ARG A 153 -10.48 11.67 7.61
C ARG A 153 -9.55 12.63 6.89
N ILE A 154 -8.51 13.12 7.57
CA ILE A 154 -7.55 14.03 6.95
C ILE A 154 -6.80 13.32 5.80
N PRO A 155 -6.19 12.14 5.98
CA PRO A 155 -5.62 11.38 4.87
C PRO A 155 -6.58 11.14 3.72
N MET A 156 -7.85 10.82 4.00
CA MET A 156 -8.88 10.65 2.97
C MET A 156 -9.11 11.93 2.16
N VAL A 157 -9.31 13.08 2.84
CA VAL A 157 -9.55 14.36 2.17
C VAL A 157 -8.34 14.77 1.33
N VAL A 158 -7.12 14.58 1.86
CA VAL A 158 -5.88 14.84 1.13
C VAL A 158 -5.78 13.94 -0.11
N SER A 159 -6.02 12.64 0.01
CA SER A 159 -5.95 11.69 -1.10
C SER A 159 -6.97 12.01 -2.19
N VAL A 160 -8.23 12.24 -1.83
CA VAL A 160 -9.29 12.59 -2.79
C VAL A 160 -8.99 13.90 -3.49
N SER A 161 -8.60 14.94 -2.74
CA SER A 161 -8.21 16.24 -3.30
C SER A 161 -7.00 16.13 -4.23
N GLN A 162 -6.01 15.33 -3.86
CA GLN A 162 -4.82 15.05 -4.68
C GLN A 162 -5.20 14.41 -6.02
N ASN A 163 -6.12 13.44 -6.01
CA ASN A 163 -6.60 12.80 -7.23
C ASN A 163 -7.36 13.77 -8.13
N ILE A 164 -8.21 14.62 -7.56
CA ILE A 164 -8.92 15.67 -8.32
C ILE A 164 -7.93 16.64 -8.97
N VAL A 165 -6.93 17.10 -8.22
CA VAL A 165 -5.90 18.02 -8.74
C VAL A 165 -5.07 17.33 -9.83
N ASN A 166 -4.73 16.05 -9.68
CA ASN A 166 -4.02 15.30 -10.72
C ASN A 166 -4.83 15.28 -12.02
N ILE A 167 -6.10 14.91 -11.96
CA ILE A 167 -6.98 14.83 -13.13
C ILE A 167 -7.06 16.19 -13.83
N ILE A 168 -7.34 17.25 -13.08
CA ILE A 168 -7.46 18.60 -13.65
C ILE A 168 -6.13 19.07 -14.25
N ALA A 169 -5.02 18.91 -13.53
CA ALA A 169 -3.71 19.32 -14.00
C ALA A 169 -3.26 18.54 -15.24
N SER A 170 -3.46 17.22 -15.26
CA SER A 170 -3.13 16.38 -16.40
C SER A 170 -3.95 16.76 -17.64
N LEU A 171 -5.27 16.98 -17.49
CA LEU A 171 -6.13 17.43 -18.59
C LEU A 171 -5.70 18.78 -19.14
N LEU A 172 -5.41 19.76 -18.27
CA LEU A 172 -4.96 21.08 -18.71
C LEU A 172 -3.61 21.01 -19.41
N LEU A 173 -2.64 20.31 -18.84
CA LEU A 173 -1.29 20.23 -19.41
C LEU A 173 -1.25 19.46 -20.74
N VAL A 174 -2.07 18.44 -20.88
CA VAL A 174 -2.12 17.63 -22.10
C VAL A 174 -2.92 18.33 -23.21
N PHE A 175 -4.15 18.77 -22.92
CA PHE A 175 -5.05 19.27 -23.97
C PHE A 175 -4.95 20.76 -24.22
N VAL A 176 -4.56 21.58 -23.23
CA VAL A 176 -4.42 23.03 -23.40
C VAL A 176 -2.97 23.43 -23.68
N CYS A 177 -2.01 22.84 -22.93
CA CYS A 177 -0.59 23.15 -23.11
C CYS A 177 0.07 22.27 -24.18
N HIS A 178 -0.65 21.28 -24.74
CA HIS A 178 -0.17 20.33 -25.75
C HIS A 178 1.10 19.56 -25.35
N LEU A 179 1.26 19.33 -24.04
CA LEU A 179 2.30 18.43 -23.53
C LEU A 179 1.82 16.98 -23.65
N THR A 180 2.73 16.07 -23.96
CA THR A 180 2.42 14.64 -24.09
C THR A 180 2.63 13.90 -22.77
N VAL A 181 3.59 13.01 -22.72
CA VAL A 181 3.96 12.20 -21.55
C VAL A 181 4.41 13.08 -20.38
N GLU A 182 5.14 14.15 -20.67
CA GLU A 182 5.58 15.13 -19.67
C GLU A 182 4.40 15.87 -19.02
N GLY A 183 3.30 16.08 -19.76
CA GLY A 183 2.10 16.74 -19.22
C GLY A 183 1.44 15.90 -18.12
N VAL A 184 1.30 14.60 -18.32
CA VAL A 184 0.78 13.67 -17.32
C VAL A 184 1.72 13.57 -16.12
N ALA A 185 3.03 13.48 -16.37
CA ALA A 185 4.04 13.45 -15.32
C ALA A 185 4.02 14.71 -14.44
N LEU A 186 3.95 15.90 -15.06
CA LEU A 186 3.83 17.18 -14.34
C LEU A 186 2.52 17.27 -13.55
N GLY A 187 1.40 16.81 -14.13
CA GLY A 187 0.11 16.73 -13.43
C GLY A 187 0.21 15.91 -12.15
N THR A 188 0.90 14.78 -12.23
CA THR A 188 1.17 13.91 -11.07
C THR A 188 2.04 14.61 -10.04
N VAL A 189 3.12 15.27 -10.43
CA VAL A 189 4.00 16.03 -9.52
C VAL A 189 3.25 17.18 -8.83
N ILE A 190 2.45 17.94 -9.58
CA ILE A 190 1.61 19.01 -9.01
C ILE A 190 0.67 18.46 -7.96
N ALA A 191 0.01 17.34 -8.25
CA ALA A 191 -0.89 16.69 -7.31
C ALA A 191 -0.16 16.18 -6.05
N GLN A 192 1.04 15.63 -6.19
CA GLN A 192 1.85 15.13 -5.07
C GLN A 192 2.24 16.28 -4.12
N TRP A 193 2.71 17.41 -4.66
CA TRP A 193 3.02 18.60 -3.87
C TRP A 193 1.76 19.23 -3.26
N TRP A 194 0.66 19.26 -4.00
CA TRP A 194 -0.64 19.69 -3.45
C TRP A 194 -1.03 18.88 -2.22
N GLY A 195 -0.95 17.54 -2.31
CA GLY A 195 -1.27 16.65 -1.18
C GLY A 195 -0.38 16.90 0.03
N PHE A 196 0.93 17.06 -0.19
CA PHE A 196 1.87 17.37 0.89
C PHE A 196 1.59 18.73 1.54
N LEU A 197 1.43 19.78 0.75
CA LEU A 197 1.13 21.13 1.26
C LEU A 197 -0.21 21.16 1.98
N MET A 198 -1.23 20.50 1.44
CA MET A 198 -2.53 20.38 2.09
C MET A 198 -2.43 19.67 3.46
N ALA A 199 -1.62 18.61 3.56
CA ALA A 199 -1.38 17.95 4.83
C ALA A 199 -0.70 18.90 5.85
N VAL A 200 0.27 19.70 5.43
CA VAL A 200 0.89 20.75 6.28
C VAL A 200 -0.15 21.76 6.75
N VAL A 201 -0.97 22.27 5.85
CA VAL A 201 -2.01 23.27 6.18
C VAL A 201 -3.03 22.70 7.16
N LEU A 202 -3.53 21.49 6.91
CA LEU A 202 -4.48 20.83 7.80
C LEU A 202 -3.88 20.52 9.18
N HIS A 203 -2.58 20.20 9.23
CA HIS A 203 -1.88 20.07 10.51
C HIS A 203 -1.89 21.41 11.28
N ARG A 204 -1.56 22.51 10.62
CA ARG A 204 -1.58 23.84 11.23
C ARG A 204 -2.98 24.25 11.72
N ILE A 205 -4.03 23.90 10.97
CA ILE A 205 -5.41 24.24 11.35
C ILE A 205 -5.89 23.41 12.55
N TYR A 206 -5.70 22.09 12.53
CA TYR A 206 -6.31 21.21 13.51
C TYR A 206 -5.42 20.85 14.69
N TYR A 207 -4.08 20.92 14.54
CA TYR A 207 -3.13 20.40 15.51
C TYR A 207 -2.11 21.42 16.04
N HIS A 208 -2.24 22.72 15.69
CA HIS A 208 -1.35 23.79 16.16
C HIS A 208 -1.23 23.85 17.70
N ARG A 209 -2.26 23.39 18.43
CA ARG A 209 -2.23 23.33 19.90
C ARG A 209 -1.19 22.36 20.46
N LEU A 210 -0.69 21.44 19.64
CA LEU A 210 0.37 20.53 20.05
C LEU A 210 1.75 21.22 20.01
N ASP A 211 1.90 22.32 19.30
CA ASP A 211 3.16 23.10 19.22
C ASP A 211 3.60 23.66 20.59
N LYS A 212 2.69 23.72 21.58
CA LYS A 212 2.99 24.12 22.96
C LYS A 212 3.86 23.13 23.74
N TYR A 213 3.88 21.85 23.32
CA TYR A 213 4.70 20.84 23.97
C TYR A 213 6.14 20.95 23.47
N ASP A 214 7.10 20.92 24.38
CA ASP A 214 8.53 20.98 23.98
C ASP A 214 8.95 19.66 23.33
N PHE A 215 8.96 19.68 22.00
CA PHE A 215 9.37 18.54 21.19
C PHE A 215 10.80 18.70 20.63
N LYS A 216 11.42 19.86 20.79
CA LYS A 216 12.75 20.16 20.22
C LYS A 216 13.85 19.44 20.99
N GLU A 217 13.68 19.36 22.31
CA GLU A 217 14.58 18.62 23.17
C GLU A 217 14.57 17.13 22.79
N HIS A 218 15.72 16.53 22.61
CA HIS A 218 15.93 15.13 22.21
C HIS A 218 15.30 14.72 20.86
N LEU A 219 15.02 15.68 19.97
CA LEU A 219 14.38 15.40 18.66
C LEU A 219 15.16 14.34 17.85
N PHE A 220 16.49 14.48 17.78
CA PHE A 220 17.39 13.57 17.08
C PHE A 220 18.29 12.78 18.04
N ALA A 221 17.82 12.49 19.25
CA ALA A 221 18.57 11.64 20.17
C ALA A 221 18.79 10.23 19.56
N ILE A 222 19.95 9.65 19.84
CA ILE A 222 20.40 8.42 19.18
C ILE A 222 19.49 7.23 19.45
N GLU A 223 19.03 7.03 20.70
CA GLU A 223 18.23 5.87 21.05
C GLU A 223 16.82 5.87 20.40
N PRO A 224 16.05 6.98 20.41
CA PRO A 224 14.80 7.05 19.62
C PRO A 224 15.01 6.86 18.13
N LEU A 225 16.10 7.38 17.55
CA LEU A 225 16.42 7.18 16.14
C LEU A 225 16.75 5.72 15.83
N LYS A 226 17.57 5.07 16.64
CA LYS A 226 17.86 3.63 16.48
C LYS A 226 16.58 2.80 16.53
N ARG A 227 15.67 3.10 17.46
CA ARG A 227 14.37 2.42 17.55
C ARG A 227 13.53 2.66 16.31
N PHE A 228 13.47 3.89 15.82
CA PHE A 228 12.75 4.25 14.60
C PHE A 228 13.30 3.48 13.38
N PHE A 229 14.61 3.49 13.18
CA PHE A 229 15.25 2.79 12.07
C PHE A 229 15.15 1.27 12.19
N SER A 230 15.30 0.69 13.40
CA SER A 230 15.13 -0.74 13.60
C SER A 230 13.74 -1.24 13.23
N LEU A 231 12.70 -0.51 13.68
CA LEU A 231 11.30 -0.80 13.33
C LEU A 231 11.09 -0.73 11.82
N ASN A 232 11.53 0.36 11.21
CA ASN A 232 11.34 0.62 9.80
C ASN A 232 12.12 -0.33 8.91
N ARG A 233 13.34 -0.76 9.30
CA ARG A 233 14.11 -1.80 8.62
C ARG A 233 13.34 -3.11 8.54
N ASP A 234 12.76 -3.56 9.66
CA ASP A 234 12.03 -4.83 9.68
C ASP A 234 10.78 -4.76 8.79
N ILE A 235 10.07 -3.61 8.79
CA ILE A 235 8.91 -3.39 7.91
C ILE A 235 9.36 -3.32 6.44
N PHE A 236 10.48 -2.68 6.14
CA PHE A 236 11.07 -2.62 4.81
C PHE A 236 11.38 -4.03 4.29
N LEU A 237 12.11 -4.84 5.07
CA LEU A 237 12.46 -6.22 4.69
C LEU A 237 11.22 -7.08 4.49
N ARG A 238 10.20 -6.90 5.34
CA ARG A 238 8.89 -7.52 5.13
C ARG A 238 8.28 -7.12 3.79
N THR A 239 8.31 -5.84 3.45
CA THR A 239 7.76 -5.33 2.19
C THR A 239 8.53 -5.88 0.99
N VAL A 240 9.85 -6.03 1.09
CA VAL A 240 10.65 -6.72 0.04
C VAL A 240 10.12 -8.15 -0.20
N CYS A 241 9.83 -8.90 0.86
CA CYS A 241 9.24 -10.23 0.72
C CYS A 241 7.87 -10.21 0.02
N LEU A 242 7.01 -9.22 0.37
CA LEU A 242 5.69 -9.05 -0.26
C LEU A 242 5.83 -8.73 -1.76
N VAL A 243 6.70 -7.80 -2.10
CA VAL A 243 6.98 -7.41 -3.50
C VAL A 243 7.55 -8.59 -4.28
N ALA A 244 8.49 -9.34 -3.70
CA ALA A 244 9.07 -10.52 -4.35
C ALA A 244 8.03 -11.57 -4.70
N VAL A 245 7.09 -11.87 -3.79
CA VAL A 245 6.00 -12.81 -4.06
C VAL A 245 5.09 -12.31 -5.18
N ASN A 246 4.70 -11.02 -5.15
CA ASN A 246 3.83 -10.45 -6.18
C ASN A 246 4.49 -10.40 -7.56
N LEU A 247 5.75 -9.96 -7.64
CA LEU A 247 6.49 -9.94 -8.90
C LEU A 247 6.70 -11.34 -9.45
N PHE A 248 7.04 -12.30 -8.57
CA PHE A 248 7.21 -13.69 -8.98
C PHE A 248 5.90 -14.31 -9.47
N PHE A 249 4.76 -14.01 -8.81
CA PHE A 249 3.45 -14.49 -9.24
C PHE A 249 3.15 -14.06 -10.69
N THR A 250 3.39 -12.78 -11.01
CA THR A 250 3.21 -12.25 -12.36
C THR A 250 4.21 -12.88 -13.35
N ALA A 251 5.49 -12.97 -12.97
CA ALA A 251 6.53 -13.56 -13.82
C ALA A 251 6.31 -15.06 -14.08
N ALA A 252 5.82 -15.82 -13.12
CA ALA A 252 5.48 -17.24 -13.30
C ALA A 252 4.34 -17.41 -14.31
N GLY A 253 3.28 -16.61 -14.21
CA GLY A 253 2.17 -16.64 -15.18
C GLY A 253 2.62 -16.28 -16.60
N SER A 254 3.53 -15.30 -16.76
CA SER A 254 4.03 -14.90 -18.07
C SER A 254 4.90 -15.97 -18.75
N ARG A 255 5.56 -16.83 -17.97
CA ARG A 255 6.38 -17.93 -18.47
C ARG A 255 5.55 -19.13 -19.00
N GLU A 256 4.33 -19.29 -18.49
CA GLU A 256 3.45 -20.35 -18.99
C GLU A 256 2.81 -19.98 -20.33
N SER A 257 2.09 -18.88 -20.38
CA SER A 257 1.54 -18.34 -21.63
C SER A 257 0.97 -16.93 -21.42
N THR A 258 0.76 -16.19 -22.51
CA THR A 258 0.09 -14.89 -22.49
C THR A 258 -1.33 -14.99 -21.94
N ASN A 259 -2.04 -16.08 -22.26
CA ASN A 259 -3.40 -16.31 -21.79
C ASN A 259 -3.43 -16.56 -20.26
N VAL A 260 -2.54 -17.39 -19.74
CA VAL A 260 -2.41 -17.64 -18.29
C VAL A 260 -2.06 -16.36 -17.55
N LEU A 261 -1.15 -15.55 -18.08
CA LEU A 261 -0.83 -14.23 -17.51
C LEU A 261 -2.08 -13.35 -17.43
N ALA A 262 -2.85 -13.26 -18.51
CA ALA A 262 -4.08 -12.45 -18.56
C ALA A 262 -5.11 -12.93 -17.52
N VAL A 263 -5.33 -14.26 -17.42
CA VAL A 263 -6.21 -14.87 -16.43
C VAL A 263 -5.75 -14.58 -15.00
N ASN A 264 -4.46 -14.79 -14.71
CA ASN A 264 -3.88 -14.53 -13.39
C ASN A 264 -3.99 -13.05 -13.01
N THR A 265 -3.74 -12.14 -13.94
CA THR A 265 -3.87 -10.70 -13.72
C THR A 265 -5.32 -10.30 -13.41
N LEU A 266 -6.28 -10.85 -14.18
CA LEU A 266 -7.69 -10.61 -13.96
C LEU A 266 -8.13 -11.08 -12.56
N LEU A 267 -7.77 -12.31 -12.18
CA LEU A 267 -8.12 -12.87 -10.87
C LEU A 267 -7.39 -12.17 -9.71
N MET A 268 -6.15 -11.74 -9.91
CA MET A 268 -5.43 -10.93 -8.91
C MET A 268 -6.03 -9.54 -8.70
N THR A 269 -6.80 -9.02 -9.66
CA THR A 269 -7.58 -7.80 -9.45
C THR A 269 -8.64 -8.00 -8.37
N LEU A 270 -9.24 -9.20 -8.26
CA LEU A 270 -10.18 -9.53 -7.18
C LEU A 270 -9.48 -9.49 -5.81
N PHE A 271 -8.26 -10.02 -5.72
CA PHE A 271 -7.43 -9.89 -4.51
C PHE A 271 -7.17 -8.42 -4.16
N THR A 272 -6.83 -7.61 -5.14
CA THR A 272 -6.51 -6.19 -4.95
C THR A 272 -7.73 -5.42 -4.43
N ILE A 273 -8.91 -5.64 -5.00
CA ILE A 273 -10.16 -5.01 -4.55
C ILE A 273 -10.46 -5.40 -3.09
N PHE A 274 -10.38 -6.69 -2.76
CA PHE A 274 -10.54 -7.17 -1.39
C PHE A 274 -9.52 -6.54 -0.43
N SER A 275 -8.25 -6.46 -0.85
CA SER A 275 -7.18 -5.89 -0.03
C SER A 275 -7.43 -4.43 0.33
N TYR A 276 -7.95 -3.61 -0.55
CA TYR A 276 -8.27 -2.20 -0.27
C TYR A 276 -9.31 -2.05 0.86
N PHE A 277 -10.28 -2.95 0.92
CA PHE A 277 -11.24 -2.97 2.02
C PHE A 277 -10.59 -3.43 3.32
N MET A 278 -9.82 -4.51 3.27
CA MET A 278 -9.15 -5.03 4.46
C MET A 278 -8.08 -4.10 5.01
N ASP A 279 -7.35 -3.39 4.14
CA ASP A 279 -6.40 -2.36 4.56
C ASP A 279 -7.07 -1.22 5.33
N GLY A 280 -8.30 -0.86 4.99
CA GLY A 280 -9.06 0.11 5.78
C GLY A 280 -9.31 -0.34 7.22
N PHE A 281 -9.65 -1.61 7.41
CA PHE A 281 -9.79 -2.20 8.75
C PHE A 281 -8.43 -2.42 9.43
N ALA A 282 -7.39 -2.74 8.67
CA ALA A 282 -6.03 -2.83 9.19
C ALA A 282 -5.54 -1.47 9.73
N TYR A 283 -5.83 -0.35 9.06
CA TYR A 283 -5.49 0.99 9.55
C TYR A 283 -6.26 1.36 10.83
N ALA A 284 -7.53 0.95 10.92
CA ALA A 284 -8.30 1.11 12.15
C ALA A 284 -7.71 0.27 13.30
N ALA A 285 -7.31 -0.98 13.00
CA ALA A 285 -6.65 -1.86 13.97
C ALA A 285 -5.29 -1.29 14.40
N GLU A 286 -4.47 -0.79 13.47
CA GLU A 286 -3.17 -0.15 13.69
C GLU A 286 -3.29 1.02 14.68
N ALA A 287 -4.21 1.94 14.39
CA ALA A 287 -4.46 3.11 15.21
C ALA A 287 -4.94 2.77 16.63
N LEU A 288 -5.93 1.89 16.72
CA LEU A 288 -6.56 1.54 18.01
C LEU A 288 -5.67 0.60 18.84
N ALA A 289 -5.01 -0.38 18.21
CA ALA A 289 -4.09 -1.30 18.88
C ALA A 289 -2.95 -0.53 19.55
N GLY A 290 -2.30 0.37 18.82
CA GLY A 290 -1.23 1.18 19.37
C GLY A 290 -1.69 2.04 20.53
N LYS A 291 -2.84 2.69 20.39
CA LYS A 291 -3.41 3.51 21.45
C LYS A 291 -3.69 2.73 22.73
N TYR A 292 -4.40 1.61 22.63
CA TYR A 292 -4.76 0.83 23.83
C TYR A 292 -3.56 0.12 24.44
N TYR A 293 -2.65 -0.37 23.59
CA TYR A 293 -1.39 -0.95 24.03
C TYR A 293 -0.50 0.08 24.75
N GLY A 294 -0.34 1.28 24.15
CA GLY A 294 0.40 2.39 24.76
C GLY A 294 -0.20 2.88 26.07
N ALA A 295 -1.52 2.83 26.21
CA ALA A 295 -2.24 3.18 27.45
C ALA A 295 -2.21 2.07 28.51
N GLY A 296 -1.66 0.88 28.21
CA GLY A 296 -1.70 -0.28 29.12
C GLY A 296 -3.10 -0.86 29.34
N ASN A 297 -4.08 -0.48 28.51
CA ASN A 297 -5.48 -0.91 28.68
C ASN A 297 -5.74 -2.25 27.96
N ARG A 298 -5.41 -3.35 28.63
CA ARG A 298 -5.56 -4.72 28.11
C ARG A 298 -7.00 -5.08 27.75
N ALA A 299 -7.97 -4.64 28.54
CA ALA A 299 -9.39 -4.95 28.30
C ALA A 299 -9.89 -4.32 27.00
N ALA A 300 -9.64 -3.01 26.81
CA ALA A 300 -10.00 -2.31 25.57
C ALA A 300 -9.22 -2.85 24.35
N PHE A 301 -7.97 -3.26 24.53
CA PHE A 301 -7.18 -3.89 23.49
C PHE A 301 -7.81 -5.20 23.03
N GLN A 302 -8.19 -6.09 23.95
CA GLN A 302 -8.83 -7.38 23.62
C GLN A 302 -10.21 -7.19 22.98
N GLU A 303 -11.01 -6.23 23.47
CA GLU A 303 -12.30 -5.89 22.86
C GLU A 303 -12.11 -5.39 21.42
N MET A 304 -11.11 -4.54 21.21
CA MET A 304 -10.76 -4.05 19.88
C MET A 304 -10.37 -5.20 18.92
N VAL A 305 -9.48 -6.09 19.36
CA VAL A 305 -9.06 -7.24 18.54
C VAL A 305 -10.26 -8.09 18.15
N ARG A 306 -11.13 -8.45 19.08
CA ARG A 306 -12.36 -9.23 18.79
C ARG A 306 -13.27 -8.50 17.80
N SER A 307 -13.44 -7.19 17.97
CA SER A 307 -14.31 -6.39 17.11
C SER A 307 -13.75 -6.26 15.68
N VAL A 308 -12.45 -6.05 15.53
CA VAL A 308 -11.82 -5.96 14.19
C VAL A 308 -11.87 -7.32 13.47
N PHE A 309 -11.63 -8.43 14.18
CA PHE A 309 -11.80 -9.77 13.61
C PHE A 309 -13.23 -10.03 13.17
N LEU A 310 -14.23 -9.62 13.96
CA LEU A 310 -15.64 -9.75 13.57
C LEU A 310 -15.91 -9.01 12.24
N PHE A 311 -15.47 -7.76 12.12
CA PHE A 311 -15.60 -7.02 10.87
C PHE A 311 -14.82 -7.67 9.73
N GLY A 312 -13.61 -8.15 9.99
CA GLY A 312 -12.80 -8.87 9.01
C GLY A 312 -13.52 -10.11 8.48
N ILE A 313 -14.13 -10.92 9.36
CA ILE A 313 -14.91 -12.10 8.97
C ILE A 313 -16.13 -11.68 8.14
N VAL A 314 -16.87 -10.66 8.57
CA VAL A 314 -18.05 -10.16 7.82
C VAL A 314 -17.64 -9.71 6.41
N VAL A 315 -16.56 -8.96 6.29
CA VAL A 315 -16.04 -8.50 4.99
C VAL A 315 -15.58 -9.69 4.15
N ALA A 316 -14.82 -10.62 4.71
CA ALA A 316 -14.33 -11.80 3.99
C ALA A 316 -15.48 -12.66 3.46
N VAL A 317 -16.49 -12.93 4.29
CA VAL A 317 -17.68 -13.68 3.89
C VAL A 317 -18.47 -12.92 2.81
N ALA A 318 -18.67 -11.61 2.99
CA ALA A 318 -19.38 -10.78 2.01
C ALA A 318 -18.68 -10.81 0.63
N PHE A 319 -17.35 -10.65 0.58
CA PHE A 319 -16.58 -10.74 -0.66
C PHE A 319 -16.59 -12.13 -1.27
N THR A 320 -16.48 -13.20 -0.46
CA THR A 320 -16.58 -14.57 -0.94
C THR A 320 -17.94 -14.82 -1.58
N LEU A 321 -19.03 -14.40 -0.93
CA LEU A 321 -20.38 -14.52 -1.50
C LEU A 321 -20.56 -13.67 -2.75
N LEU A 322 -20.04 -12.44 -2.76
CA LEU A 322 -20.06 -11.56 -3.92
C LEU A 322 -19.36 -12.20 -5.12
N TYR A 323 -18.20 -12.84 -4.91
CA TYR A 323 -17.47 -13.51 -5.98
C TYR A 323 -18.20 -14.77 -6.47
N ILE A 324 -18.77 -15.57 -5.58
CA ILE A 324 -19.55 -16.75 -5.95
C ILE A 324 -20.79 -16.37 -6.76
N ILE A 325 -21.55 -15.38 -6.29
CA ILE A 325 -22.81 -14.96 -6.94
C ILE A 325 -22.52 -14.18 -8.23
N GLY A 326 -21.48 -13.33 -8.21
CA GLY A 326 -21.09 -12.52 -9.35
C GLY A 326 -20.51 -13.33 -10.51
N GLY A 327 -19.67 -14.33 -10.19
CA GLY A 327 -19.07 -15.24 -11.16
C GLY A 327 -18.50 -14.54 -12.39
N GLU A 328 -18.78 -15.08 -13.56
CA GLU A 328 -18.34 -14.50 -14.84
C GLU A 328 -18.88 -13.09 -15.12
N ARG A 329 -20.04 -12.71 -14.56
CA ARG A 329 -20.58 -11.35 -14.72
C ARG A 329 -19.69 -10.32 -14.05
N PHE A 330 -19.13 -10.65 -12.88
CA PHE A 330 -18.21 -9.76 -12.20
C PHE A 330 -16.87 -9.62 -12.98
N LEU A 331 -16.38 -10.73 -13.54
CA LEU A 331 -15.20 -10.68 -14.42
C LEU A 331 -15.48 -9.87 -15.69
N GLY A 332 -16.69 -9.93 -16.25
CA GLY A 332 -17.13 -9.14 -17.40
C GLY A 332 -17.19 -7.63 -17.15
N LEU A 333 -17.22 -7.18 -15.89
CA LEU A 333 -17.05 -5.76 -15.54
C LEU A 333 -15.59 -5.31 -15.61
N LEU A 334 -14.63 -6.23 -15.44
CA LEU A 334 -13.21 -5.95 -15.40
C LEU A 334 -12.55 -6.06 -16.79
N THR A 335 -13.07 -6.93 -17.66
CA THR A 335 -12.57 -7.11 -19.03
C THR A 335 -13.68 -7.45 -20.00
N SER A 336 -13.55 -7.02 -21.25
CA SER A 336 -14.42 -7.40 -22.36
C SER A 336 -13.95 -8.64 -23.13
N ASP A 337 -12.79 -9.17 -22.79
CA ASP A 337 -12.21 -10.36 -23.44
C ASP A 337 -12.89 -11.64 -22.97
N ARG A 338 -13.79 -12.17 -23.82
CA ARG A 338 -14.56 -13.38 -23.53
C ARG A 338 -13.69 -14.63 -23.42
N GLN A 339 -12.54 -14.68 -24.11
CA GLN A 339 -11.64 -15.83 -24.04
C GLN A 339 -10.95 -15.90 -22.67
N VAL A 340 -10.50 -14.75 -22.16
CA VAL A 340 -9.90 -14.64 -20.84
C VAL A 340 -10.93 -14.95 -19.75
N ILE A 341 -12.16 -14.45 -19.87
CA ILE A 341 -13.25 -14.76 -18.91
C ILE A 341 -13.52 -16.26 -18.86
N ALA A 342 -13.69 -16.92 -20.01
CA ALA A 342 -13.93 -18.35 -20.08
C ALA A 342 -12.77 -19.17 -19.50
N ALA A 343 -11.53 -18.82 -19.84
CA ALA A 343 -10.33 -19.47 -19.30
C ALA A 343 -10.15 -19.24 -17.79
N SER A 344 -10.65 -18.11 -17.27
CA SER A 344 -10.60 -17.82 -15.82
C SER A 344 -11.45 -18.78 -14.99
N GLY A 345 -12.45 -19.44 -15.57
CA GLY A 345 -13.33 -20.39 -14.88
C GLY A 345 -12.56 -21.53 -14.22
N GLU A 346 -11.45 -21.98 -14.82
CA GLU A 346 -10.58 -23.03 -14.29
C GLU A 346 -9.92 -22.64 -12.96
N TYR A 347 -9.50 -21.37 -12.82
CA TYR A 347 -8.77 -20.87 -11.65
C TYR A 347 -9.63 -20.04 -10.70
N PHE A 348 -10.89 -19.77 -11.06
CA PHE A 348 -11.77 -18.85 -10.36
C PHE A 348 -11.97 -19.17 -8.87
N TRP A 349 -12.06 -20.44 -8.52
CA TRP A 349 -12.23 -20.91 -7.15
C TRP A 349 -11.08 -20.53 -6.23
N TRP A 350 -9.86 -20.40 -6.76
CA TRP A 350 -8.74 -19.89 -5.99
C TRP A 350 -8.96 -18.43 -5.57
N ALA A 351 -9.46 -17.61 -6.50
CA ALA A 351 -9.78 -16.22 -6.20
C ALA A 351 -10.91 -16.08 -5.18
N VAL A 352 -11.91 -16.96 -5.23
CA VAL A 352 -13.01 -17.03 -4.25
C VAL A 352 -12.53 -17.36 -2.83
N LEU A 353 -11.45 -18.14 -2.69
CA LEU A 353 -10.86 -18.49 -1.40
C LEU A 353 -10.01 -17.36 -0.78
N ILE A 354 -9.55 -16.42 -1.58
CA ILE A 354 -8.64 -15.33 -1.14
C ILE A 354 -9.19 -14.55 0.07
N PRO A 355 -10.44 -14.10 0.10
CA PRO A 355 -10.95 -13.33 1.22
C PRO A 355 -10.87 -14.08 2.55
N LEU A 356 -11.21 -15.35 2.56
CA LEU A 356 -11.17 -16.18 3.75
C LEU A 356 -9.73 -16.50 4.17
N ALA A 357 -8.85 -16.80 3.22
CA ALA A 357 -7.45 -17.11 3.48
C ALA A 357 -6.64 -15.91 3.96
N GLY A 358 -6.92 -14.71 3.39
CA GLY A 358 -6.13 -13.50 3.62
C GLY A 358 -6.58 -12.65 4.79
N MET A 359 -7.85 -12.72 5.20
CA MET A 359 -8.45 -11.83 6.21
C MET A 359 -7.61 -11.71 7.47
N SER A 360 -7.20 -12.84 8.04
CA SER A 360 -6.43 -12.85 9.29
C SER A 360 -5.06 -12.18 9.14
N ALA A 361 -4.40 -12.33 8.00
CA ALA A 361 -3.13 -11.68 7.70
C ALA A 361 -3.25 -10.14 7.73
N PHE A 362 -4.28 -9.58 7.09
CA PHE A 362 -4.51 -8.13 7.07
C PHE A 362 -4.84 -7.58 8.46
N VAL A 363 -5.72 -8.26 9.21
CA VAL A 363 -6.09 -7.82 10.56
C VAL A 363 -4.88 -7.83 11.50
N PHE A 364 -4.12 -8.94 11.49
CA PHE A 364 -2.92 -9.01 12.34
C PHE A 364 -1.82 -8.05 11.90
N ASP A 365 -1.66 -7.82 10.61
CA ASP A 365 -0.71 -6.80 10.12
C ASP A 365 -1.00 -5.44 10.78
N GLY A 366 -2.26 -4.99 10.78
CA GLY A 366 -2.65 -3.75 11.45
C GLY A 366 -2.38 -3.78 12.96
N ILE A 367 -2.76 -4.85 13.65
CA ILE A 367 -2.53 -4.99 15.09
C ILE A 367 -1.03 -4.93 15.42
N PHE A 368 -0.19 -5.69 14.70
CA PHE A 368 1.24 -5.79 14.96
C PHE A 368 2.01 -4.52 14.59
N VAL A 369 1.57 -3.77 13.58
CA VAL A 369 2.08 -2.41 13.33
C VAL A 369 1.75 -1.51 14.51
N GLY A 370 0.52 -1.51 14.98
CA GLY A 370 0.08 -0.67 16.11
C GLY A 370 0.89 -0.94 17.38
N ILE A 371 1.14 -2.21 17.70
CA ILE A 371 1.98 -2.58 18.86
C ILE A 371 3.49 -2.54 18.58
N THR A 372 3.88 -2.13 17.39
CA THR A 372 5.30 -2.01 16.92
C THR A 372 6.11 -3.31 17.01
N GLN A 373 5.48 -4.47 16.81
CA GLN A 373 6.11 -5.79 16.83
C GLN A 373 6.59 -6.19 15.41
N SER A 374 7.44 -5.36 14.81
CA SER A 374 7.93 -5.48 13.43
C SER A 374 8.69 -6.79 13.17
N LYS A 375 9.45 -7.28 14.15
CA LYS A 375 10.17 -8.56 14.04
C LYS A 375 9.23 -9.74 13.83
N SER A 376 8.10 -9.76 14.52
CA SER A 376 7.09 -10.81 14.37
C SER A 376 6.44 -10.75 12.99
N MET A 377 6.19 -9.55 12.47
CA MET A 377 5.67 -9.33 11.12
C MET A 377 6.66 -9.80 10.05
N LEU A 378 7.93 -9.43 10.19
CA LEU A 378 8.99 -9.88 9.28
C LEU A 378 9.12 -11.40 9.29
N ALA A 379 9.19 -12.02 10.47
CA ALA A 379 9.29 -13.47 10.59
C ALA A 379 8.11 -14.20 9.95
N SER A 380 6.87 -13.73 10.20
CA SER A 380 5.65 -14.28 9.59
C SER A 380 5.71 -14.21 8.07
N THR A 381 6.03 -13.04 7.52
CA THR A 381 6.07 -12.85 6.07
C THR A 381 7.23 -13.63 5.43
N ALA A 382 8.40 -13.69 6.07
CA ALA A 382 9.54 -14.46 5.56
C ALA A 382 9.24 -15.97 5.51
N ILE A 383 8.63 -16.53 6.57
CA ILE A 383 8.21 -17.95 6.61
C ILE A 383 7.17 -18.22 5.50
N ALA A 384 6.18 -17.35 5.38
CA ALA A 384 5.13 -17.51 4.37
C ALA A 384 5.69 -17.39 2.95
N SER A 385 6.60 -16.44 2.69
CA SER A 385 7.25 -16.27 1.38
C SER A 385 8.15 -17.47 1.04
N ALA A 386 8.93 -17.96 1.99
CA ALA A 386 9.73 -19.17 1.79
C ALA A 386 8.84 -20.38 1.44
N SER A 387 7.73 -20.55 2.16
CA SER A 387 6.76 -21.61 1.88
C SER A 387 6.12 -21.46 0.50
N PHE A 388 5.82 -20.22 0.07
CA PHE A 388 5.30 -19.94 -1.27
C PHE A 388 6.24 -20.46 -2.37
N PHE A 389 7.54 -20.09 -2.30
CA PHE A 389 8.52 -20.51 -3.28
C PHE A 389 8.75 -22.03 -3.25
N LEU A 390 8.86 -22.63 -2.07
CA LEU A 390 9.07 -24.07 -1.93
C LEU A 390 7.88 -24.87 -2.48
N LEU A 391 6.65 -24.46 -2.17
CA LEU A 391 5.45 -25.12 -2.69
C LEU A 391 5.32 -24.96 -4.20
N PHE A 392 5.57 -23.77 -4.73
CA PHE A 392 5.54 -23.56 -6.17
C PHE A 392 6.54 -24.47 -6.89
N TRP A 393 7.81 -24.46 -6.50
CA TRP A 393 8.82 -25.27 -7.17
C TRP A 393 8.61 -26.78 -6.97
N GLY A 394 8.09 -27.19 -5.84
CA GLY A 394 7.79 -28.60 -5.56
C GLY A 394 6.59 -29.15 -6.32
N LEU A 395 5.57 -28.32 -6.59
CA LEU A 395 4.30 -28.75 -7.16
C LEU A 395 4.08 -28.32 -8.62
N HIS A 396 4.84 -27.33 -9.11
CA HIS A 396 4.63 -26.77 -10.45
C HIS A 396 4.70 -27.83 -11.56
N GLY A 397 5.59 -28.81 -11.46
CA GLY A 397 5.71 -29.89 -12.44
C GLY A 397 4.47 -30.80 -12.54
N TRP A 398 3.61 -30.82 -11.51
CA TRP A 398 2.40 -31.67 -11.48
C TRP A 398 1.13 -30.84 -11.70
N MET A 399 1.08 -29.62 -11.18
CA MET A 399 -0.14 -28.83 -11.10
C MET A 399 -0.12 -27.58 -12.00
N GLY A 400 1.00 -27.28 -12.67
CA GLY A 400 1.13 -26.07 -13.49
C GLY A 400 0.72 -24.81 -12.72
N ASN A 401 -0.10 -23.98 -13.33
CA ASN A 401 -0.58 -22.73 -12.73
C ASN A 401 -1.43 -22.92 -11.44
N HIS A 402 -2.05 -24.08 -11.23
CA HIS A 402 -2.72 -24.37 -9.96
C HIS A 402 -1.74 -24.39 -8.77
N ALA A 403 -0.49 -24.81 -8.99
CA ALA A 403 0.54 -24.76 -7.94
C ALA A 403 0.84 -23.33 -7.50
N LEU A 404 0.81 -22.37 -8.43
CA LEU A 404 1.01 -20.95 -8.14
C LEU A 404 -0.10 -20.40 -7.23
N TRP A 405 -1.36 -20.71 -7.57
CA TRP A 405 -2.51 -20.30 -6.78
C TRP A 405 -2.56 -20.97 -5.41
N LEU A 406 -2.30 -22.29 -5.34
CA LEU A 406 -2.22 -23.01 -4.06
C LEU A 406 -1.14 -22.42 -3.15
N ALA A 407 0.06 -22.19 -3.70
CA ALA A 407 1.15 -21.58 -2.97
C ALA A 407 0.77 -20.19 -2.43
N PHE A 408 0.03 -19.39 -3.23
CA PHE A 408 -0.43 -18.07 -2.82
C PHE A 408 -1.49 -18.13 -1.70
N ILE A 409 -2.45 -19.04 -1.78
CA ILE A 409 -3.43 -19.25 -0.70
C ILE A 409 -2.74 -19.67 0.60
N ILE A 410 -1.83 -20.64 0.54
CA ILE A 410 -1.06 -21.08 1.71
C ILE A 410 -0.21 -19.95 2.28
N TYR A 411 0.41 -19.14 1.42
CA TYR A 411 1.14 -17.94 1.82
C TYR A 411 0.26 -16.98 2.63
N LEU A 412 -0.97 -16.70 2.19
CA LEU A 412 -1.90 -15.81 2.92
C LEU A 412 -2.29 -16.41 4.28
N VAL A 413 -2.61 -17.71 4.32
CA VAL A 413 -2.98 -18.42 5.55
C VAL A 413 -1.81 -18.43 6.55
N LEU A 414 -0.59 -18.75 6.10
CA LEU A 414 0.59 -18.82 6.97
C LEU A 414 0.93 -17.44 7.58
N ARG A 415 0.80 -16.36 6.81
CA ARG A 415 1.00 -15.01 7.37
C ARG A 415 0.08 -14.76 8.57
N GLY A 416 -1.19 -15.11 8.43
CA GLY A 416 -2.16 -14.98 9.54
C GLY A 416 -1.88 -15.95 10.70
N ALA A 417 -1.60 -17.20 10.41
CA ALA A 417 -1.40 -18.25 11.40
C ALA A 417 -0.17 -17.97 12.28
N VAL A 418 0.96 -17.61 11.68
CA VAL A 418 2.19 -17.28 12.45
C VAL A 418 1.97 -16.08 13.35
N LEU A 419 1.28 -15.04 12.87
CA LEU A 419 0.96 -13.87 13.69
C LEU A 419 -0.05 -14.20 14.79
N TYR A 420 -1.01 -15.09 14.53
CA TYR A 420 -1.91 -15.59 15.56
C TYR A 420 -1.16 -16.31 16.70
N ILE A 421 -0.24 -17.18 16.37
CA ILE A 421 0.60 -17.87 17.37
C ILE A 421 1.39 -16.85 18.19
N ARG A 422 2.01 -15.86 17.53
CA ARG A 422 2.73 -14.78 18.21
C ARG A 422 1.82 -13.93 19.09
N TYR A 423 0.60 -13.65 18.66
CA TYR A 423 -0.39 -12.93 19.45
C TYR A 423 -0.77 -13.69 20.73
N GLN A 424 -0.93 -15.01 20.68
CA GLN A 424 -1.23 -15.82 21.86
C GLN A 424 -0.10 -15.75 22.90
N VAL A 425 1.16 -15.81 22.45
CA VAL A 425 2.33 -15.64 23.33
C VAL A 425 2.39 -14.25 23.98
N LEU A 426 2.00 -13.19 23.26
CA LEU A 426 1.95 -11.83 23.82
C LEU A 426 0.78 -11.60 24.77
N ARG A 427 -0.25 -12.45 24.70
CA ARG A 427 -1.43 -12.38 25.55
C ARG A 427 -1.24 -13.09 26.89
N SER A 428 -0.47 -14.21 26.91
CA SER A 428 -0.06 -14.92 28.14
C SER A 428 0.88 -14.09 28.97
#